data_f6e095aaf2db642e911a3f448b4769bf
#
_entry.id   f6e095aaf2db642e911a3f448b4769bf
#
_cell.length_a   1.000
_cell.length_b   1.000
_cell.length_c   1.000
_cell.angle_alpha   90.00
_cell.angle_beta   90.00
_cell.angle_gamma   90.00
#
_symmetry.space_group_name_H-M   'P 1'
#
loop_
_entity.id
_entity.type
_entity.pdbx_description
1 polymer ?
#
loop_
_entity_poly.entity_id
_entity_poly.type
_entity_poly.pdbx_seq_one_letter_code
_entity_poly.pdbx_strand_id
1 'polypeptide(L)'
;MDKAKGIIEMNLSGKLTSKTGEFETETEENINKLTKNIFYILQDIQSIKSKNPSYGNFQKLTIRASQAQYEIAIGSTVIKIFKFNKN
;
A
#
# COMPACT_ATOMS: atom_id res chain seq x y z
N MET A 1 17.93 11.21 -1.87
CA MET A 1 16.92 10.13 -1.91
C MET A 1 16.14 10.12 -0.61
N ASP A 2 14.83 10.26 -0.70
CA ASP A 2 14.01 10.36 0.50
C ASP A 2 13.79 8.98 1.10
N LYS A 3 13.94 8.90 2.42
CA LYS A 3 13.65 7.67 3.15
C LYS A 3 12.17 7.61 3.47
N ALA A 4 11.63 6.41 3.50
CA ALA A 4 10.25 6.21 3.91
C ALA A 4 10.06 6.71 5.35
N LYS A 5 9.00 7.48 5.56
CA LYS A 5 8.65 8.00 6.89
C LYS A 5 7.88 6.99 7.72
N GLY A 6 7.33 5.98 7.09
CA GLY A 6 6.65 4.89 7.76
C GLY A 6 6.42 3.74 6.82
N ILE A 7 6.27 2.56 7.38
CA ILE A 7 6.05 1.32 6.62
C ILE A 7 4.93 0.54 7.29
N ILE A 8 3.96 0.12 6.49
CA ILE A 8 2.93 -0.82 6.90
C ILE A 8 3.17 -2.13 6.16
N GLU A 9 3.03 -3.24 6.86
CA GLU A 9 3.07 -4.56 6.26
C GLU A 9 1.73 -5.25 6.54
N MET A 10 1.14 -5.83 5.51
CA MET A 10 -0.10 -6.58 5.65
C MET A 10 -0.04 -7.85 4.82
N ASN A 11 -0.87 -8.83 5.17
CA ASN A 11 -0.95 -10.05 4.41
C ASN A 11 -1.82 -9.85 3.16
N LEU A 12 -1.89 -10.87 2.31
CA LEU A 12 -2.62 -10.77 1.04
C LEU A 12 -4.14 -10.69 1.22
N SER A 13 -4.65 -10.96 2.40
CA SER A 13 -6.08 -10.78 2.71
C SER A 13 -6.39 -9.39 3.25
N GLY A 14 -5.37 -8.54 3.39
CA GLY A 14 -5.55 -7.16 3.83
C GLY A 14 -5.41 -6.95 5.33
N LYS A 15 -4.98 -7.96 6.07
CA LYS A 15 -4.81 -7.85 7.51
C LYS A 15 -3.45 -7.26 7.87
N LEU A 16 -3.45 -6.24 8.71
CA LEU A 16 -2.23 -5.60 9.19
C LEU A 16 -1.38 -6.58 10.01
N THR A 17 -0.09 -6.70 9.66
CA THR A 17 0.85 -7.54 10.40
C THR A 17 1.92 -6.73 11.11
N SER A 18 2.29 -5.55 10.59
CA SER A 18 3.23 -4.68 11.29
C SER A 18 3.11 -3.24 10.81
N LYS A 19 3.57 -2.31 11.65
CA LYS A 19 3.63 -0.89 11.30
C LYS A 19 4.84 -0.28 11.98
N THR A 20 5.54 0.61 11.27
CA THR A 20 6.74 1.28 11.78
C THR A 20 6.74 2.75 11.37
N GLY A 21 7.66 3.53 11.95
CA GLY A 21 7.81 4.93 11.64
C GLY A 21 6.61 5.75 12.04
N GLU A 22 6.20 6.68 11.19
CA GLU A 22 5.06 7.56 11.49
C GLU A 22 3.75 6.80 11.71
N PHE A 23 3.65 5.58 11.19
CA PHE A 23 2.44 4.78 11.39
C PHE A 23 2.30 4.26 12.81
N GLU A 24 3.37 4.22 13.58
CA GLU A 24 3.30 3.75 14.98
C GLU A 24 2.49 4.70 15.86
N THR A 25 2.51 5.99 15.54
CA THR A 25 1.78 7.00 16.31
C THR A 25 0.46 7.41 15.66
N GLU A 26 0.18 6.88 14.47
CA GLU A 26 -1.07 7.15 13.77
C GLU A 26 -2.23 6.44 14.45
N THR A 27 -3.43 7.03 14.38
CA THR A 27 -4.61 6.38 14.95
C THR A 27 -4.96 5.12 14.19
N GLU A 28 -5.51 4.15 14.91
CA GLU A 28 -5.93 2.90 14.31
C GLU A 28 -6.98 3.13 13.23
N GLU A 29 -7.88 4.09 13.46
CA GLU A 29 -8.90 4.45 12.47
C GLU A 29 -8.28 4.91 11.15
N ASN A 30 -7.28 5.79 11.21
CA ASN A 30 -6.62 6.30 10.00
C ASN A 30 -5.85 5.21 9.29
N ILE A 31 -5.18 4.33 10.03
CA ILE A 31 -4.46 3.20 9.44
C ILE A 31 -5.44 2.27 8.75
N ASN A 32 -6.58 1.97 9.37
CA ASN A 32 -7.59 1.09 8.78
C ASN A 32 -8.18 1.68 7.51
N LYS A 33 -8.43 2.99 7.48
CA LYS A 33 -8.91 3.66 6.27
C LYS A 33 -7.90 3.56 5.13
N LEU A 34 -6.63 3.80 5.44
CA LEU A 34 -5.58 3.74 4.44
C LEU A 34 -5.41 2.34 3.87
N THR A 35 -5.28 1.34 4.73
CA THR A 35 -5.06 -0.04 4.29
C THR A 35 -6.27 -0.57 3.53
N LYS A 36 -7.48 -0.21 3.95
CA LYS A 36 -8.71 -0.64 3.28
C LYS A 36 -8.80 -0.03 1.88
N ASN A 37 -8.50 1.26 1.74
CA ASN A 37 -8.52 1.92 0.44
C ASN A 37 -7.50 1.32 -0.50
N ILE A 38 -6.29 1.07 -0.02
CA ILE A 38 -5.24 0.45 -0.81
C ILE A 38 -5.65 -0.96 -1.23
N PHE A 39 -6.24 -1.72 -0.32
CA PHE A 39 -6.69 -3.07 -0.61
C PHE A 39 -7.74 -3.09 -1.72
N TYR A 40 -8.69 -2.16 -1.70
CA TYR A 40 -9.69 -2.04 -2.76
C TYR A 40 -9.06 -1.70 -4.10
N ILE A 41 -8.08 -0.80 -4.12
CA ILE A 41 -7.37 -0.45 -5.36
C ILE A 41 -6.66 -1.69 -5.92
N LEU A 42 -6.02 -2.47 -5.07
CA LEU A 42 -5.33 -3.69 -5.49
C LEU A 42 -6.31 -4.73 -6.04
N GLN A 43 -7.49 -4.85 -5.45
CA GLN A 43 -8.53 -5.75 -5.97
C GLN A 43 -9.01 -5.31 -7.34
N ASP A 44 -9.18 -4.01 -7.55
CA ASP A 44 -9.57 -3.48 -8.86
C ASP A 44 -8.52 -3.76 -9.91
N ILE A 45 -7.24 -3.61 -9.57
CA ILE A 45 -6.14 -3.90 -10.49
C ILE A 45 -6.13 -5.38 -10.84
N GLN A 46 -6.35 -6.27 -9.87
CA GLN A 46 -6.40 -7.71 -10.13
C GLN A 46 -7.58 -8.06 -11.03
N SER A 47 -8.72 -7.40 -10.87
CA SER A 47 -9.87 -7.61 -11.74
C SER A 47 -9.54 -7.23 -13.19
N ILE A 48 -8.88 -6.09 -13.39
CA ILE A 48 -8.44 -5.67 -14.71
C ILE A 48 -7.45 -6.68 -15.30
N LYS A 49 -6.52 -7.15 -14.50
CA LYS A 49 -5.50 -8.11 -14.91
C LYS A 49 -6.11 -9.44 -15.34
N SER A 50 -7.14 -9.92 -14.64
CA SER A 50 -7.79 -11.18 -15.01
C SER A 50 -8.55 -11.07 -16.32
N LYS A 51 -9.03 -9.88 -16.69
CA LYS A 51 -9.71 -9.62 -17.96
C LYS A 51 -8.73 -9.34 -19.10
N ASN A 52 -7.53 -8.90 -18.78
CA ASN A 52 -6.49 -8.54 -19.74
C ASN A 52 -5.16 -9.15 -19.34
N PRO A 53 -4.89 -10.41 -19.68
CA PRO A 53 -3.64 -11.07 -19.29
C PRO A 53 -2.38 -10.36 -19.76
N SER A 54 -2.48 -9.50 -20.77
CA SER A 54 -1.33 -8.76 -21.29
C SER A 54 -0.77 -7.72 -20.32
N TYR A 55 -1.50 -7.35 -19.27
CA TYR A 55 -1.00 -6.40 -18.27
C TYR A 55 0.13 -6.96 -17.41
N GLY A 56 0.36 -8.26 -17.39
CA GLY A 56 1.44 -8.87 -16.64
C GLY A 56 1.23 -8.82 -15.13
N ASN A 57 2.32 -8.94 -14.38
CA ASN A 57 2.28 -8.94 -12.92
C ASN A 57 2.61 -7.56 -12.38
N PHE A 58 1.63 -6.92 -11.71
CA PHE A 58 1.88 -5.70 -10.96
C PHE A 58 2.59 -6.06 -9.66
N GLN A 59 3.81 -5.51 -9.49
CA GLN A 59 4.57 -5.70 -8.26
C GLN A 59 4.73 -4.41 -7.49
N LYS A 60 4.36 -3.28 -8.09
CA LYS A 60 4.54 -1.97 -7.46
C LYS A 60 3.46 -1.01 -7.94
N LEU A 61 2.96 -0.21 -7.00
CA LEU A 61 1.97 0.83 -7.27
C LEU A 61 2.35 2.09 -6.51
N THR A 62 2.23 3.25 -7.16
CA THR A 62 2.46 4.53 -6.51
C THR A 62 1.15 5.29 -6.42
N ILE A 63 0.81 5.77 -5.21
CA ILE A 63 -0.37 6.59 -4.97
C ILE A 63 0.09 7.94 -4.47
N ARG A 64 -0.34 9.01 -5.15
CA ARG A 64 -0.01 10.38 -4.76
C ARG A 64 -1.21 11.04 -4.14
N ALA A 65 -1.10 11.40 -2.87
CA ALA A 65 -2.10 12.18 -2.17
C ALA A 65 -1.61 13.62 -2.01
N SER A 66 -2.45 14.49 -1.44
CA SER A 66 -2.12 15.91 -1.34
C SER A 66 -0.90 16.19 -0.46
N GLN A 67 -0.68 15.39 0.59
CA GLN A 67 0.38 15.63 1.56
C GLN A 67 1.39 14.51 1.66
N ALA A 68 1.16 13.40 0.99
CA ALA A 68 2.03 12.24 1.09
C ALA A 68 2.00 11.45 -0.21
N GLN A 69 3.04 10.67 -0.42
CA GLN A 69 3.10 9.71 -1.51
C GLN A 69 3.27 8.33 -0.89
N TYR A 70 2.53 7.38 -1.41
CA TYR A 70 2.61 5.99 -0.95
C TYR A 70 3.12 5.11 -2.08
N GLU A 71 4.11 4.28 -1.77
CA GLU A 71 4.57 3.26 -2.69
C GLU A 71 4.19 1.90 -2.12
N ILE A 72 3.49 1.11 -2.91
CA ILE A 72 3.00 -0.20 -2.49
C ILE A 72 3.79 -1.26 -3.24
N ALA A 73 4.46 -2.13 -2.50
CA ALA A 73 5.16 -3.28 -3.04
C ALA A 73 4.36 -4.53 -2.75
N ILE A 74 4.06 -5.30 -3.79
CA ILE A 74 3.24 -6.51 -3.68
C ILE A 74 4.15 -7.71 -3.82
N GLY A 75 4.29 -8.47 -2.76
CA GLY A 75 5.05 -9.71 -2.77
C GLY A 75 4.15 -10.93 -2.90
N SER A 76 4.76 -12.10 -2.82
CA SER A 76 4.01 -13.37 -2.91
C SER A 76 3.20 -13.66 -1.66
N THR A 77 3.60 -13.13 -0.51
CA THR A 77 2.95 -13.41 0.78
C THR A 77 2.58 -12.16 1.55
N VAL A 78 3.17 -11.01 1.22
CA VAL A 78 2.96 -9.76 1.96
C VAL A 78 2.79 -8.59 1.01
N ILE A 79 2.14 -7.55 1.52
CA ILE A 79 2.01 -6.25 0.86
C ILE A 79 2.66 -5.23 1.79
N LYS A 80 3.60 -4.44 1.26
CA LYS A 80 4.26 -3.38 2.02
C LYS A 80 3.85 -2.02 1.48
N ILE A 81 3.50 -1.12 2.39
CA ILE A 81 3.10 0.25 2.05
C ILE A 81 4.15 1.20 2.65
N PHE A 82 4.84 1.92 1.79
CA PHE A 82 5.85 2.90 2.18
C PHE A 82 5.26 4.29 2.07
N LYS A 83 5.36 5.08 3.14
CA LYS A 83 4.90 6.46 3.13
C LYS A 83 6.09 7.40 2.97
N PHE A 84 5.98 8.34 2.03
CA PHE A 84 6.96 9.41 1.83
C PHE A 84 6.24 10.75 1.97
N ASN A 85 6.91 11.71 2.61
CA ASN A 85 6.35 13.05 2.68
C ASN A 85 6.49 13.73 1.31
N LYS A 86 5.45 14.44 0.94
CA LYS A 86 5.45 15.20 -0.30
C LYS A 86 5.97 16.61 0.01
N ASN A 87 6.99 17.02 -0.72
CA ASN A 87 7.54 18.36 -0.58
C ASN A 87 6.81 19.36 -1.48
#